data_2a9bb4e157213a2e12c22cf2a5a7477a
#
_entry.id   2a9bb4e157213a2e12c22cf2a5a7477a
#
_cell.length_a   1.000
_cell.length_b   1.000
_cell.length_c   1.000
_cell.angle_alpha   90.00
_cell.angle_beta   90.00
_cell.angle_gamma   90.00
#
_symmetry.space_group_name_H-M   'P 1'
#
loop_
_entity.id
_entity.type
_entity.pdbx_description
1 polymer ?
#
loop_
_entity_poly.entity_id
_entity_poly.type
_entity_poly.pdbx_seq_one_letter_code
_entity_poly.pdbx_strand_id
1 'polypeptide(L)'
;MPVQSEAALENGLIDTLQKMNYEYVHIEEEKNLSANFKKQLEKHNKKKLEELGRTEFTESEFEKILIYLEGGTRFEKAKKLRDLFPLELESGERLWVEFLNRTHWCQNEYQVSNQITVEGRKKCRYDVTILINGLPLVQIELKRRGVELKQAYNQIQRYHKTSFHGLLYPVVCHIQWCEHSLFRQQSE
;
A
#
# COMPACT_ATOMS: atom_id res chain seq x y z
N MET A 1 33.54 3.60 -8.87
CA MET A 1 32.31 4.23 -9.33
C MET A 1 31.84 5.17 -8.24
N PRO A 2 31.38 6.38 -8.52
CA PRO A 2 30.85 7.27 -7.49
C PRO A 2 29.66 6.62 -6.82
N VAL A 3 29.56 6.76 -5.49
CA VAL A 3 28.45 6.22 -4.71
C VAL A 3 27.19 7.02 -5.07
N GLN A 4 26.13 6.34 -5.56
CA GLN A 4 24.86 6.97 -5.83
C GLN A 4 24.20 7.46 -4.53
N SER A 5 23.54 8.60 -4.58
CA SER A 5 22.72 9.07 -3.46
C SER A 5 21.44 8.23 -3.32
N GLU A 6 20.87 8.19 -2.12
CA GLU A 6 19.58 7.49 -1.89
C GLU A 6 18.49 8.06 -2.80
N ALA A 7 18.45 9.37 -3.02
CA ALA A 7 17.51 10.00 -3.95
C ALA A 7 17.71 9.55 -5.41
N ALA A 8 18.94 9.30 -5.85
CA ALA A 8 19.19 8.80 -7.21
C ALA A 8 18.74 7.33 -7.35
N LEU A 9 18.91 6.52 -6.30
CA LEU A 9 18.40 5.13 -6.26
C LEU A 9 16.87 5.12 -6.29
N GLU A 10 16.24 6.00 -5.54
CA GLU A 10 14.78 6.16 -5.48
C GLU A 10 14.20 6.51 -6.84
N ASN A 11 14.73 7.55 -7.50
CA ASN A 11 14.30 7.95 -8.84
C ASN A 11 14.52 6.83 -9.87
N GLY A 12 15.66 6.16 -9.83
CA GLY A 12 15.95 5.04 -10.72
C GLY A 12 15.01 3.84 -10.54
N LEU A 13 14.59 3.57 -9.31
CA LEU A 13 13.59 2.54 -9.02
C LEU A 13 12.21 2.95 -9.54
N ILE A 14 11.79 4.18 -9.31
CA ILE A 14 10.50 4.71 -9.80
C ILE A 14 10.47 4.67 -11.33
N ASP A 15 11.51 5.13 -12.01
CA ASP A 15 11.63 5.07 -13.48
C ASP A 15 11.52 3.62 -14.00
N THR A 16 12.12 2.68 -13.28
CA THR A 16 12.05 1.26 -13.63
C THR A 16 10.64 0.72 -13.49
N LEU A 17 9.96 1.03 -12.38
CA LEU A 17 8.58 0.61 -12.15
C LEU A 17 7.62 1.25 -13.16
N GLN A 18 7.81 2.51 -13.54
CA GLN A 18 7.01 3.17 -14.57
C GLN A 18 7.19 2.49 -15.95
N LYS A 19 8.40 2.06 -16.30
CA LYS A 19 8.65 1.24 -17.50
C LYS A 19 7.97 -0.13 -17.46
N MET A 20 7.66 -0.62 -16.27
CA MET A 20 6.87 -1.83 -16.02
C MET A 20 5.36 -1.56 -15.92
N ASN A 21 4.89 -0.39 -16.36
CA ASN A 21 3.49 0.06 -16.33
C ASN A 21 2.92 0.32 -14.92
N TYR A 22 3.75 0.67 -13.94
CA TYR A 22 3.26 1.24 -12.70
C TYR A 22 2.95 2.72 -12.89
N GLU A 23 1.77 3.15 -12.48
CA GLU A 23 1.39 4.57 -12.46
C GLU A 23 2.08 5.27 -11.29
N TYR A 24 2.84 6.34 -11.57
CA TYR A 24 3.36 7.18 -10.50
C TYR A 24 2.24 8.07 -9.95
N VAL A 25 2.04 8.04 -8.64
CA VAL A 25 1.06 8.88 -7.94
C VAL A 25 1.73 9.64 -6.81
N HIS A 26 1.46 10.93 -6.74
CA HIS A 26 2.01 11.79 -5.70
C HIS A 26 1.13 11.72 -4.45
N ILE A 27 1.62 11.03 -3.42
CA ILE A 27 0.96 10.86 -2.12
C ILE A 27 1.94 11.34 -1.04
N GLU A 28 1.61 12.44 -0.38
CA GLU A 28 2.46 13.03 0.65
C GLU A 28 2.13 12.51 2.05
N GLU A 29 0.84 12.33 2.34
CA GLU A 29 0.30 12.07 3.67
C GLU A 29 -0.70 10.92 3.67
N GLU A 30 -0.98 10.39 4.86
CA GLU A 30 -1.96 9.30 5.06
C GLU A 30 -3.36 9.64 4.55
N LYS A 31 -3.78 10.91 4.66
CA LYS A 31 -5.06 11.38 4.12
C LYS A 31 -5.14 11.22 2.60
N ASN A 32 -4.06 11.58 1.88
CA ASN A 32 -3.99 11.40 0.44
C ASN A 32 -3.96 9.92 0.04
N LEU A 33 -3.31 9.09 0.86
CA LEU A 33 -3.27 7.64 0.68
C LEU A 33 -4.68 7.04 0.81
N SER A 34 -5.44 7.44 1.83
CA SER A 34 -6.83 7.01 2.04
C SER A 34 -7.74 7.44 0.90
N ALA A 35 -7.61 8.68 0.42
CA ALA A 35 -8.38 9.19 -0.72
C ALA A 35 -8.04 8.44 -2.02
N ASN A 36 -6.75 8.15 -2.27
CA ASN A 36 -6.34 7.34 -3.41
C ASN A 36 -6.89 5.92 -3.31
N PHE A 37 -6.87 5.31 -2.13
CA PHE A 37 -7.44 3.98 -1.92
C PHE A 37 -8.94 3.95 -2.20
N LYS A 38 -9.72 4.91 -1.68
CA LYS A 38 -11.15 5.03 -1.97
C LYS A 38 -11.41 5.06 -3.48
N LYS A 39 -10.72 5.98 -4.18
CA LYS A 39 -10.85 6.14 -5.64
C LYS A 39 -10.52 4.84 -6.40
N GLN A 40 -9.43 4.16 -6.05
CA GLN A 40 -9.04 2.92 -6.73
C GLN A 40 -9.99 1.77 -6.41
N LEU A 41 -10.49 1.69 -5.18
CA LEU A 41 -11.47 0.68 -4.77
C LEU A 41 -12.80 0.85 -5.51
N GLU A 42 -13.26 2.08 -5.68
CA GLU A 42 -14.45 2.42 -6.47
C GLU A 42 -14.26 2.03 -7.93
N LYS A 43 -13.11 2.37 -8.52
CA LYS A 43 -12.75 1.95 -9.88
C LYS A 43 -12.77 0.43 -10.03
N HIS A 44 -12.19 -0.28 -9.08
CA HIS A 44 -12.10 -1.74 -9.09
C HIS A 44 -13.46 -2.42 -8.94
N ASN A 45 -14.37 -1.84 -8.15
CA ASN A 45 -15.74 -2.34 -7.95
C ASN A 45 -16.79 -1.63 -8.81
N LYS A 46 -16.38 -0.89 -9.84
CA LYS A 46 -17.25 -0.02 -10.65
C LYS A 46 -18.51 -0.72 -11.15
N LYS A 47 -18.39 -1.91 -11.74
CA LYS A 47 -19.54 -2.66 -12.27
C LYS A 47 -20.57 -2.96 -11.20
N LYS A 48 -20.14 -3.37 -10.01
CA LYS A 48 -21.01 -3.69 -8.88
C LYS A 48 -21.71 -2.45 -8.32
N LEU A 49 -21.01 -1.30 -8.32
CA LEU A 49 -21.60 -0.01 -7.92
C LEU A 49 -22.63 0.47 -8.96
N GLU A 50 -22.34 0.34 -10.25
CA GLU A 50 -23.24 0.71 -11.34
C GLU A 50 -24.54 -0.14 -11.34
N GLU A 51 -24.47 -1.43 -10.99
CA GLU A 51 -25.63 -2.31 -10.78
C GLU A 51 -26.57 -1.79 -9.69
N LEU A 52 -26.05 -1.03 -8.72
CA LEU A 52 -26.79 -0.37 -7.67
C LEU A 52 -27.16 1.09 -8.00
N GLY A 53 -26.93 1.52 -9.25
CA GLY A 53 -27.24 2.89 -9.71
C GLY A 53 -26.34 3.98 -9.12
N ARG A 54 -25.12 3.63 -8.68
CA ARG A 54 -24.16 4.56 -8.03
C ARG A 54 -22.74 4.35 -8.55
N THR A 55 -21.86 5.30 -8.26
CA THR A 55 -20.45 5.26 -8.71
C THR A 55 -19.44 5.28 -7.57
N GLU A 56 -19.88 5.64 -6.36
CA GLU A 56 -19.03 5.89 -5.21
C GLU A 56 -19.59 5.24 -3.94
N PHE A 57 -18.70 4.96 -2.99
CA PHE A 57 -19.08 4.61 -1.61
C PHE A 57 -19.41 5.88 -0.83
N THR A 58 -20.39 5.82 0.07
CA THR A 58 -20.58 6.87 1.07
C THR A 58 -19.40 6.89 2.04
N GLU A 59 -19.21 7.99 2.77
CA GLU A 59 -18.14 8.08 3.77
C GLU A 59 -18.32 7.01 4.87
N SER A 60 -19.55 6.77 5.31
CA SER A 60 -19.89 5.75 6.31
C SER A 60 -19.55 4.33 5.82
N GLU A 61 -19.84 4.02 4.56
CA GLU A 61 -19.50 2.74 3.94
C GLU A 61 -18.00 2.55 3.80
N PHE A 62 -17.29 3.60 3.39
CA PHE A 62 -15.83 3.56 3.29
C PHE A 62 -15.18 3.39 4.66
N GLU A 63 -15.70 4.05 5.70
CA GLU A 63 -15.24 3.86 7.08
C GLU A 63 -15.41 2.42 7.56
N LYS A 64 -16.55 1.76 7.25
CA LYS A 64 -16.73 0.32 7.54
C LYS A 64 -15.67 -0.55 6.86
N ILE A 65 -15.28 -0.21 5.62
CA ILE A 65 -14.23 -0.92 4.89
C ILE A 65 -12.87 -0.74 5.59
N LEU A 66 -12.53 0.48 6.02
CA LEU A 66 -11.28 0.74 6.73
C LEU A 66 -11.23 -0.01 8.06
N ILE A 67 -12.29 0.03 8.86
CA ILE A 67 -12.41 -0.72 10.12
C ILE A 67 -12.24 -2.22 9.89
N TYR A 68 -12.86 -2.77 8.84
CA TYR A 68 -12.70 -4.19 8.48
C TYR A 68 -11.24 -4.53 8.22
N LEU A 69 -10.51 -3.68 7.48
CA LEU A 69 -9.11 -3.91 7.14
C LEU A 69 -8.16 -3.73 8.33
N GLU A 70 -8.50 -2.88 9.30
CA GLU A 70 -7.66 -2.64 10.48
C GLU A 70 -7.56 -3.83 11.43
N GLY A 71 -8.63 -4.58 11.61
CA GLY A 71 -8.72 -5.65 12.60
C GLY A 71 -7.92 -6.90 12.25
N GLY A 72 -7.32 -7.53 13.25
CA GLY A 72 -6.66 -8.84 13.15
C GLY A 72 -5.14 -8.81 12.95
N THR A 73 -4.56 -10.00 12.94
CA THR A 73 -3.14 -10.24 12.68
C THR A 73 -2.79 -9.97 11.21
N ARG A 74 -1.50 -9.88 10.87
CA ARG A 74 -1.06 -9.72 9.47
C ARG A 74 -1.57 -10.80 8.55
N PHE A 75 -1.56 -12.04 9.02
CA PHE A 75 -2.08 -13.18 8.24
C PHE A 75 -3.57 -13.02 7.98
N GLU A 76 -4.35 -12.66 9.00
CA GLU A 76 -5.79 -12.41 8.85
C GLU A 76 -6.07 -11.23 7.92
N LYS A 77 -5.28 -10.16 7.99
CA LYS A 77 -5.39 -9.02 7.08
C LYS A 77 -5.08 -9.41 5.63
N ALA A 78 -4.02 -10.18 5.41
CA ALA A 78 -3.69 -10.69 4.08
C ALA A 78 -4.81 -11.61 3.53
N LYS A 79 -5.46 -12.39 4.40
CA LYS A 79 -6.63 -13.19 4.05
C LYS A 79 -7.82 -12.31 3.68
N LYS A 80 -8.12 -11.27 4.47
CA LYS A 80 -9.19 -10.30 4.18
C LYS A 80 -9.04 -9.64 2.81
N LEU A 81 -7.83 -9.29 2.40
CA LEU A 81 -7.55 -8.71 1.08
C LEU A 81 -7.84 -9.68 -0.08
N ARG A 82 -7.79 -10.97 0.20
CA ARG A 82 -8.05 -12.02 -0.79
C ARG A 82 -9.51 -12.41 -0.89
N ASP A 83 -10.29 -12.18 0.16
CA ASP A 83 -11.67 -12.59 0.27
C ASP A 83 -12.60 -11.40 -0.11
N LEU A 84 -13.83 -11.71 -0.52
CA LEU A 84 -14.84 -10.70 -0.75
C LEU A 84 -15.36 -10.19 0.60
N PHE A 85 -15.50 -8.89 0.74
CA PHE A 85 -16.06 -8.27 1.94
C PHE A 85 -17.56 -8.00 1.76
N PRO A 86 -18.44 -8.58 2.60
CA PRO A 86 -19.87 -8.30 2.55
C PRO A 86 -20.20 -6.97 3.24
N LEU A 87 -20.17 -5.89 2.48
CA LEU A 87 -20.52 -4.55 2.96
C LEU A 87 -22.03 -4.39 3.01
N GLU A 88 -22.57 -4.09 4.20
CA GLU A 88 -23.98 -3.70 4.34
C GLU A 88 -24.13 -2.22 4.02
N LEU A 89 -24.94 -1.95 2.98
CA LEU A 89 -25.28 -0.62 2.50
C LEU A 89 -26.33 0.03 3.39
N GLU A 90 -26.46 1.35 3.33
CA GLU A 90 -27.50 2.09 4.04
C GLU A 90 -28.92 1.71 3.56
N SER A 91 -29.06 1.22 2.33
CA SER A 91 -30.31 0.68 1.80
C SER A 91 -30.74 -0.66 2.42
N GLY A 92 -29.88 -1.30 3.20
CA GLY A 92 -30.07 -2.67 3.71
C GLY A 92 -29.63 -3.77 2.75
N GLU A 93 -29.23 -3.41 1.53
CA GLU A 93 -28.65 -4.35 0.58
C GLU A 93 -27.20 -4.70 0.93
N ARG A 94 -26.69 -5.79 0.37
CA ARG A 94 -25.31 -6.24 0.60
C ARG A 94 -24.52 -6.17 -0.68
N LEU A 95 -23.39 -5.42 -0.64
CA LEU A 95 -22.41 -5.33 -1.71
C LEU A 95 -21.19 -6.18 -1.37
N TRP A 96 -20.79 -7.08 -2.28
CA TRP A 96 -19.57 -7.88 -2.15
C TRP A 96 -18.36 -7.10 -2.71
N VAL A 97 -17.65 -6.41 -1.83
CA VAL A 97 -16.48 -5.61 -2.19
C VAL A 97 -15.28 -6.51 -2.45
N GLU A 98 -14.62 -6.30 -3.58
CA GLU A 98 -13.38 -6.97 -3.96
C GLU A 98 -12.20 -6.00 -3.81
N PHE A 99 -11.16 -6.42 -3.09
CA PHE A 99 -9.95 -5.61 -2.91
C PHE A 99 -8.90 -5.89 -3.97
N LEU A 100 -8.75 -7.16 -4.36
CA LEU A 100 -7.74 -7.63 -5.31
C LEU A 100 -8.35 -8.67 -6.26
N ASN A 101 -8.19 -8.48 -7.56
CA ASN A 101 -8.51 -9.54 -8.52
C ASN A 101 -7.42 -10.61 -8.49
N ARG A 102 -7.76 -11.77 -7.94
CA ARG A 102 -6.84 -12.91 -7.79
C ARG A 102 -6.73 -13.77 -9.04
N THR A 103 -7.76 -13.75 -9.85
CA THR A 103 -7.85 -14.60 -11.05
C THR A 103 -7.13 -13.95 -12.23
N HIS A 104 -7.30 -12.64 -12.39
CA HIS A 104 -6.72 -11.87 -13.48
C HIS A 104 -5.89 -10.72 -12.92
N TRP A 105 -4.65 -11.00 -12.53
CA TRP A 105 -3.76 -10.02 -11.90
C TRP A 105 -3.56 -8.75 -12.72
N CYS A 106 -3.57 -8.87 -14.07
CA CYS A 106 -3.47 -7.73 -14.99
C CYS A 106 -4.67 -6.76 -14.93
N GLN A 107 -5.75 -7.11 -14.24
CA GLN A 107 -6.90 -6.23 -14.02
C GLN A 107 -6.78 -5.40 -12.73
N ASN A 108 -5.73 -5.60 -11.95
CA ASN A 108 -5.43 -4.73 -10.83
C ASN A 108 -4.68 -3.49 -11.33
N GLU A 109 -4.87 -2.38 -10.63
CA GLU A 109 -4.13 -1.13 -10.85
C GLU A 109 -2.85 -1.14 -10.02
N TYR A 110 -1.71 -0.97 -10.68
CA TYR A 110 -0.39 -0.95 -10.05
C TYR A 110 0.12 0.49 -10.00
N GLN A 111 0.37 0.98 -8.80
CA GLN A 111 0.83 2.34 -8.58
C GLN A 111 2.13 2.34 -7.76
N VAL A 112 2.92 3.39 -7.91
CA VAL A 112 4.10 3.67 -7.09
C VAL A 112 4.05 5.10 -6.59
N SER A 113 4.41 5.29 -5.33
CA SER A 113 4.60 6.58 -4.71
C SER A 113 5.87 6.59 -3.88
N ASN A 114 6.42 7.77 -3.63
CA ASN A 114 7.60 7.92 -2.80
C ASN A 114 7.37 8.96 -1.70
N GLN A 115 8.25 8.90 -0.69
CA GLN A 115 8.31 9.88 0.40
C GLN A 115 6.99 10.08 1.16
N ILE A 116 6.15 9.03 1.22
CA ILE A 116 4.90 9.09 1.98
C ILE A 116 5.21 9.30 3.46
N THR A 117 4.64 10.35 4.02
CA THR A 117 4.78 10.68 5.43
C THR A 117 3.58 10.19 6.22
N VAL A 118 3.82 9.50 7.32
CA VAL A 118 2.80 9.01 8.24
C VAL A 118 3.04 9.57 9.63
N GLU A 119 2.01 10.14 10.21
CA GLU A 119 2.01 10.66 11.57
C GLU A 119 1.44 9.59 12.52
N GLY A 120 2.35 8.83 13.16
CA GLY A 120 2.02 7.93 14.24
C GLY A 120 2.58 8.45 15.57
N ARG A 121 3.01 7.56 16.48
CA ARG A 121 3.77 7.97 17.68
C ARG A 121 5.05 8.73 17.34
N LYS A 122 5.59 8.51 16.15
CA LYS A 122 6.69 9.29 15.54
C LYS A 122 6.38 9.46 14.06
N LYS A 123 6.72 10.64 13.53
CA LYS A 123 6.65 10.90 12.09
C LYS A 123 7.62 9.99 11.37
N CYS A 124 7.13 9.20 10.43
CA CYS A 124 7.91 8.30 9.59
C CYS A 124 7.70 8.65 8.13
N ARG A 125 8.76 8.53 7.35
CA ARG A 125 8.75 8.78 5.91
C ARG A 125 9.29 7.55 5.21
N TYR A 126 8.51 7.01 4.30
CA TYR A 126 8.83 5.81 3.53
C TYR A 126 9.45 6.19 2.20
N ASP A 127 10.57 5.55 1.82
CA ASP A 127 11.28 5.90 0.60
C ASP A 127 10.42 5.60 -0.63
N VAL A 128 10.05 4.35 -0.87
CA VAL A 128 9.16 3.97 -1.98
C VAL A 128 8.06 3.02 -1.50
N THR A 129 6.84 3.27 -1.95
CA THR A 129 5.66 2.44 -1.66
C THR A 129 5.04 1.97 -2.95
N ILE A 130 4.84 0.66 -3.09
CA ILE A 130 4.06 0.08 -4.18
C ILE A 130 2.63 -0.16 -3.69
N LEU A 131 1.67 0.33 -4.49
CA LEU A 131 0.25 0.16 -4.22
C LEU A 131 -0.38 -0.75 -5.27
N ILE A 132 -1.33 -1.57 -4.84
CA ILE A 132 -2.17 -2.37 -5.74
C ILE A 132 -3.62 -2.03 -5.40
N ASN A 133 -4.38 -1.55 -6.39
CA ASN A 133 -5.72 -0.99 -6.20
C ASN A 133 -5.78 0.06 -5.07
N GLY A 134 -4.72 0.88 -4.96
CA GLY A 134 -4.58 1.90 -3.92
C GLY A 134 -4.14 1.37 -2.54
N LEU A 135 -4.03 0.05 -2.34
CA LEU A 135 -3.57 -0.55 -1.09
C LEU A 135 -2.03 -0.54 -1.04
N PRO A 136 -1.39 0.02 -0.01
CA PRO A 136 0.07 0.05 0.14
C PRO A 136 0.57 -1.32 0.61
N LEU A 137 0.91 -2.20 -0.34
CA LEU A 137 1.26 -3.58 -0.05
C LEU A 137 2.77 -3.83 0.08
N VAL A 138 3.61 -2.97 -0.52
CA VAL A 138 5.06 -3.12 -0.46
C VAL A 138 5.70 -1.81 -0.05
N GLN A 139 6.54 -1.87 0.97
CA GLN A 139 7.40 -0.78 1.40
C GLN A 139 8.85 -1.11 1.04
N ILE A 140 9.53 -0.20 0.38
CA ILE A 140 10.93 -0.35 -0.02
C ILE A 140 11.74 0.73 0.68
N GLU A 141 12.71 0.30 1.46
CA GLU A 141 13.69 1.15 2.14
C GLU A 141 15.01 1.09 1.37
N LEU A 142 15.48 2.23 0.92
CA LEU A 142 16.69 2.36 0.11
C LEU A 142 17.87 2.82 0.96
N LYS A 143 19.02 2.18 0.78
CA LYS A 143 20.26 2.60 1.43
C LYS A 143 21.40 2.66 0.42
N ARG A 144 22.18 3.73 0.50
CA ARG A 144 23.39 3.87 -0.30
C ARG A 144 24.40 2.79 0.04
N ARG A 145 25.29 2.48 -0.91
CA ARG A 145 26.40 1.56 -0.71
C ARG A 145 27.27 1.99 0.47
N GLY A 146 27.65 1.01 1.32
CA GLY A 146 28.50 1.24 2.50
C GLY A 146 27.75 1.54 3.79
N VAL A 147 26.41 1.63 3.76
CA VAL A 147 25.59 1.66 4.98
C VAL A 147 25.31 0.23 5.44
N GLU A 148 25.53 -0.04 6.73
CA GLU A 148 25.26 -1.37 7.28
C GLU A 148 23.78 -1.74 7.15
N LEU A 149 23.50 -2.94 6.66
CA LEU A 149 22.15 -3.53 6.57
C LEU A 149 21.40 -3.49 7.91
N LYS A 150 22.13 -3.59 9.03
CA LYS A 150 21.60 -3.49 10.38
C LYS A 150 20.88 -2.15 10.65
N GLN A 151 21.33 -1.05 10.04
CA GLN A 151 20.69 0.26 10.24
C GLN A 151 19.31 0.30 9.57
N ALA A 152 19.17 -0.22 8.35
CA ALA A 152 17.90 -0.28 7.66
C ALA A 152 16.96 -1.30 8.31
N TYR A 153 17.46 -2.44 8.77
CA TYR A 153 16.69 -3.39 9.57
C TYR A 153 16.11 -2.73 10.83
N ASN A 154 16.95 -2.00 11.58
CA ASN A 154 16.52 -1.27 12.76
C ASN A 154 15.49 -0.18 12.45
N GLN A 155 15.55 0.43 11.26
CA GLN A 155 14.57 1.42 10.78
C GLN A 155 13.23 0.76 10.50
N ILE A 156 13.21 -0.36 9.79
CA ILE A 156 12.02 -1.17 9.55
C ILE A 156 11.41 -1.64 10.88
N GLN A 157 12.22 -2.15 11.81
CA GLN A 157 11.72 -2.57 13.13
C GLN A 157 11.12 -1.41 13.94
N ARG A 158 11.64 -0.20 13.80
CA ARG A 158 11.03 1.00 14.40
C ARG A 158 9.68 1.30 13.78
N TYR A 159 9.55 1.24 12.46
CA TYR A 159 8.28 1.44 11.77
C TYR A 159 7.22 0.44 12.22
N HIS A 160 7.59 -0.83 12.41
CA HIS A 160 6.68 -1.85 12.95
C HIS A 160 6.13 -1.51 14.33
N LYS A 161 6.93 -0.90 15.19
CA LYS A 161 6.53 -0.60 16.56
C LYS A 161 5.79 0.72 16.73
N THR A 162 5.95 1.66 15.80
CA THR A 162 5.55 3.05 16.04
C THR A 162 4.63 3.65 14.99
N SER A 163 4.55 3.09 13.78
CA SER A 163 3.99 3.83 12.64
C SER A 163 3.05 3.06 11.74
N PHE A 164 2.95 1.74 11.89
CA PHE A 164 1.99 0.98 11.12
C PHE A 164 0.62 1.00 11.78
N HIS A 165 -0.14 2.04 11.48
CA HIS A 165 -1.54 2.19 11.86
C HIS A 165 -2.38 2.41 10.60
N GLY A 166 -3.70 2.24 10.71
CA GLY A 166 -4.63 2.52 9.64
C GLY A 166 -4.32 1.70 8.38
N LEU A 167 -4.39 2.35 7.23
CA LEU A 167 -4.25 1.72 5.92
C LEU A 167 -2.84 1.17 5.63
N LEU A 168 -1.79 1.67 6.29
CA LEU A 168 -0.41 1.17 6.14
C LEU A 168 -0.14 -0.12 6.92
N TYR A 169 -1.04 -0.52 7.80
CA TYR A 169 -0.85 -1.74 8.60
C TYR A 169 -0.93 -3.06 7.80
N PRO A 170 -1.65 -3.17 6.67
CA PRO A 170 -1.64 -4.40 5.87
C PRO A 170 -0.42 -4.57 4.96
N VAL A 171 0.64 -3.79 5.13
CA VAL A 171 1.88 -3.97 4.37
C VAL A 171 2.36 -5.42 4.44
N VAL A 172 2.34 -6.08 3.30
CA VAL A 172 2.61 -7.51 3.16
C VAL A 172 4.10 -7.79 3.01
N CYS A 173 4.87 -6.83 2.49
CA CYS A 173 6.27 -7.05 2.19
C CYS A 173 7.10 -5.79 2.45
N HIS A 174 8.22 -5.96 3.14
CA HIS A 174 9.28 -4.96 3.22
C HIS A 174 10.46 -5.45 2.40
N ILE A 175 10.95 -4.58 1.54
CA ILE A 175 12.14 -4.83 0.73
C ILE A 175 13.20 -3.82 1.12
N GLN A 176 14.36 -4.32 1.48
CA GLN A 176 15.54 -3.50 1.65
C GLN A 176 16.41 -3.65 0.41
N TRP A 177 16.73 -2.54 -0.23
CA TRP A 177 17.60 -2.51 -1.41
C TRP A 177 18.88 -1.76 -1.10
N CYS A 178 20.00 -2.41 -1.38
CA CYS A 178 21.32 -1.83 -1.48
C CYS A 178 21.86 -2.18 -2.87
N GLU A 179 22.71 -1.34 -3.46
CA GLU A 179 23.21 -1.44 -4.86
C GLU A 179 23.78 -2.83 -5.26
N HIS A 180 23.91 -3.78 -4.32
CA HIS A 180 24.46 -5.12 -4.56
C HIS A 180 23.68 -6.30 -3.97
N SER A 181 22.58 -6.09 -3.26
CA SER A 181 21.82 -7.21 -2.70
C SER A 181 20.36 -6.87 -2.47
N LEU A 182 19.49 -7.73 -2.98
CA LEU A 182 18.06 -7.72 -2.68
C LEU A 182 17.82 -8.68 -1.51
N PHE A 183 17.42 -8.18 -0.35
CA PHE A 183 16.98 -9.02 0.76
C PHE A 183 15.46 -8.92 0.91
N ARG A 184 14.80 -10.06 0.71
CA ARG A 184 13.38 -10.23 1.00
C ARG A 184 13.25 -10.73 2.43
N GLN A 185 12.64 -9.95 3.31
CA GLN A 185 12.25 -10.42 4.63
C GLN A 185 10.77 -10.74 4.63
N GLN A 186 10.44 -12.02 4.71
CA GLN A 186 9.12 -12.45 5.10
C GLN A 186 9.03 -12.29 6.61
N SER A 187 8.11 -11.45 7.07
CA SER A 187 7.83 -11.34 8.50
C SER A 187 7.01 -12.56 8.92
N GLU A 188 7.59 -13.37 9.81
CA GLU A 188 6.87 -14.39 10.58
C GLU A 188 5.77 -13.79 11.46
#